data_238b6dece78ed2453a71471b7217c366
#
_entry.id   238b6dece78ed2453a71471b7217c366
#
_cell.length_a   1.000
_cell.length_b   1.000
_cell.length_c   1.000
_cell.angle_alpha   90.00
_cell.angle_beta   90.00
_cell.angle_gamma   90.00
#
_symmetry.space_group_name_H-M   'P 1'
#
loop_
_entity.id
_entity.type
_entity.pdbx_description
1 polymer ?
#
loop_
_entity_poly.entity_id
_entity_poly.type
_entity_poly.pdbx_seq_one_letter_code
_entity_poly.pdbx_strand_id
1 'polypeptide(L)'
;MSTLRRRLGLLSAHLVVAVIALVVIGGATRVMEAGLACPDWPLCFGSLLPGRQMNVQVFLEWFHRLDAFVIGIALVVMAVATTLQRHQLPRWLPWLAIGLMVLVAMQGGLGALTVTQLLPSAVVTAHLALALTLVALLSGLTQRLLHPAAAVAPLWWRIGASLGLLSVFVQCLLGGRMATAWAGQRCLAGGEACQLVLSHRLTAMPVAVVVLGFAGAAVLAGGWARQQWPWLGGVVLLVLVQVALGVLTLRLGLSQPAVTVAHQLVAALLIALLAALLVRSPNLPSPSRSVVLDDTSLEACHG
;
A
#
# COMPACT_ATOMS: atom_id res chain seq x y z
N MET A 1 7.23 1.85 -25.01
CA MET A 1 7.70 2.16 -23.64
C MET A 1 9.20 2.04 -23.60
N SER A 2 9.95 3.07 -23.12
CA SER A 2 11.43 2.98 -23.04
C SER A 2 11.86 1.90 -22.04
N THR A 3 13.01 1.25 -22.33
CA THR A 3 13.58 0.22 -21.46
C THR A 3 13.81 0.74 -20.04
N LEU A 4 14.26 1.98 -19.90
CA LEU A 4 14.46 2.64 -18.61
C LEU A 4 13.17 2.75 -17.82
N ARG A 5 12.10 3.24 -18.42
CA ARG A 5 10.78 3.37 -17.78
C ARG A 5 10.26 2.02 -17.29
N ARG A 6 10.44 0.96 -18.09
CA ARG A 6 10.06 -0.40 -17.69
C ARG A 6 10.88 -0.88 -16.49
N ARG A 7 12.20 -0.67 -16.49
CA ARG A 7 13.07 -1.04 -15.35
C ARG A 7 12.68 -0.33 -14.07
N LEU A 8 12.42 0.99 -14.13
CA LEU A 8 11.92 1.76 -12.98
C LEU A 8 10.55 1.28 -12.50
N GLY A 9 9.66 0.90 -13.43
CA GLY A 9 8.36 0.33 -13.07
C GLY A 9 8.47 -1.03 -12.37
N LEU A 10 9.39 -1.89 -12.83
CA LEU A 10 9.66 -3.17 -12.17
C LEU A 10 10.32 -2.97 -10.80
N LEU A 11 11.28 -2.06 -10.67
CA LEU A 11 11.87 -1.69 -9.38
C LEU A 11 10.78 -1.20 -8.41
N SER A 12 9.90 -0.31 -8.86
CA SER A 12 8.77 0.17 -8.05
C SER A 12 7.84 -0.98 -7.64
N ALA A 13 7.57 -1.95 -8.52
CA ALA A 13 6.76 -3.13 -8.20
C ALA A 13 7.42 -4.01 -7.11
N HIS A 14 8.72 -4.25 -7.21
CA HIS A 14 9.46 -4.96 -6.15
C HIS A 14 9.42 -4.19 -4.83
N LEU A 15 9.57 -2.86 -4.88
CA LEU A 15 9.48 -2.02 -3.68
C LEU A 15 8.07 -2.06 -3.05
N VAL A 16 6.99 -2.13 -3.83
CA VAL A 16 5.63 -2.35 -3.28
C VAL A 16 5.58 -3.63 -2.46
N VAL A 17 6.08 -4.74 -3.03
CA VAL A 17 6.09 -6.04 -2.34
C VAL A 17 6.95 -5.98 -1.08
N ALA A 18 8.15 -5.40 -1.17
CA ALA A 18 9.07 -5.27 -0.04
C ALA A 18 8.48 -4.40 1.08
N VAL A 19 7.87 -3.24 0.76
CA VAL A 19 7.25 -2.38 1.78
C VAL A 19 6.02 -3.03 2.40
N ILE A 20 5.21 -3.78 1.63
CA ILE A 20 4.10 -4.56 2.21
C ILE A 20 4.65 -5.63 3.16
N ALA A 21 5.69 -6.36 2.78
CA ALA A 21 6.34 -7.34 3.66
C ALA A 21 6.89 -6.66 4.93
N LEU A 22 7.52 -5.49 4.79
CA LEU A 22 8.00 -4.69 5.92
C LEU A 22 6.86 -4.27 6.87
N VAL A 23 5.71 -3.83 6.34
CA VAL A 23 4.52 -3.52 7.14
C VAL A 23 4.02 -4.76 7.90
N VAL A 24 4.02 -5.92 7.25
CA VAL A 24 3.62 -7.21 7.86
C VAL A 24 4.58 -7.62 8.97
N ILE A 25 5.89 -7.53 8.73
CA ILE A 25 6.92 -7.85 9.74
C ILE A 25 6.81 -6.87 10.92
N GLY A 26 6.61 -5.57 10.68
CA GLY A 26 6.34 -4.58 11.72
C GLY A 26 5.09 -4.89 12.55
N GLY A 27 4.04 -5.43 11.89
CA GLY A 27 2.86 -5.95 12.56
C GLY A 27 3.15 -7.18 13.41
N ALA A 28 3.93 -8.13 12.89
CA ALA A 28 4.38 -9.30 13.65
C ALA A 28 5.23 -8.89 14.86
N THR A 29 6.19 -7.96 14.68
CA THR A 29 6.99 -7.37 15.75
C THR A 29 6.09 -6.81 16.85
N ARG A 30 5.00 -6.13 16.48
CA ARG A 30 4.05 -5.56 17.45
C ARG A 30 3.25 -6.64 18.18
N VAL A 31 2.68 -7.60 17.44
CA VAL A 31 1.78 -8.63 18.00
C VAL A 31 2.56 -9.63 18.87
N MET A 32 3.83 -9.89 18.56
CA MET A 32 4.72 -10.80 19.29
C MET A 32 5.55 -10.09 20.38
N GLU A 33 5.20 -8.84 20.72
CA GLU A 33 5.89 -8.02 21.73
C GLU A 33 7.39 -7.86 21.50
N ALA A 34 7.79 -7.87 20.23
CA ALA A 34 9.20 -7.83 19.82
C ALA A 34 9.74 -6.40 19.57
N GLY A 35 8.90 -5.36 19.74
CA GLY A 35 9.27 -3.99 19.34
C GLY A 35 10.33 -3.30 20.20
N LEU A 36 10.81 -3.92 21.26
CA LEU A 36 11.91 -3.48 22.10
C LEU A 36 12.88 -4.63 22.41
N ALA A 37 12.93 -5.64 21.53
CA ALA A 37 13.84 -6.78 21.69
C ALA A 37 15.32 -6.39 21.44
N CYS A 38 15.55 -5.35 20.62
CA CYS A 38 16.84 -4.70 20.45
C CYS A 38 16.89 -3.45 21.35
N PRO A 39 17.80 -3.40 22.34
CA PRO A 39 17.79 -2.30 23.34
C PRO A 39 18.32 -0.98 22.81
N ASP A 40 19.02 -0.97 21.68
CA ASP A 40 19.67 0.16 21.06
C ASP A 40 19.19 0.40 19.63
N TRP A 41 19.51 1.57 19.08
CA TRP A 41 19.23 1.96 17.70
C TRP A 41 20.40 2.81 17.16
N PRO A 42 20.87 2.63 15.93
CA PRO A 42 20.33 1.77 14.84
C PRO A 42 20.77 0.29 14.92
N LEU A 43 21.69 -0.02 15.80
CA LEU A 43 22.22 -1.37 16.01
C LEU A 43 21.26 -2.24 16.85
N CYS A 44 21.66 -3.47 17.12
CA CYS A 44 20.97 -4.37 18.03
C CYS A 44 22.04 -5.05 18.91
N PHE A 45 22.02 -4.79 20.23
CA PHE A 45 23.07 -5.17 21.17
C PHE A 45 24.47 -4.66 20.73
N GLY A 46 24.56 -3.43 20.27
CA GLY A 46 25.80 -2.79 19.83
C GLY A 46 26.41 -3.35 18.56
N SER A 47 25.70 -4.23 17.83
CA SER A 47 26.21 -4.88 16.62
C SER A 47 25.20 -4.88 15.47
N LEU A 48 25.69 -5.07 14.23
CA LEU A 48 24.85 -5.24 13.07
C LEU A 48 24.15 -6.61 13.05
N LEU A 49 24.76 -7.63 13.65
CA LEU A 49 24.19 -8.97 13.77
C LEU A 49 24.27 -9.41 15.24
N PRO A 50 23.14 -9.55 15.94
CA PRO A 50 23.12 -9.76 17.40
C PRO A 50 23.72 -11.08 17.91
N GLY A 51 24.11 -12.02 17.05
CA GLY A 51 24.84 -13.23 17.42
C GLY A 51 24.11 -14.07 18.46
N ARG A 52 24.71 -14.19 19.66
CA ARG A 52 24.18 -15.05 20.75
C ARG A 52 22.86 -14.63 21.35
N GLN A 53 22.46 -13.37 21.18
CA GLN A 53 21.19 -12.82 21.65
C GLN A 53 20.03 -13.12 20.69
N MET A 54 20.30 -13.72 19.52
CA MET A 54 19.31 -14.00 18.51
C MET A 54 18.25 -14.98 19.02
N ASN A 55 17.01 -14.51 19.05
CA ASN A 55 15.79 -15.29 19.28
C ASN A 55 14.71 -14.77 18.32
N VAL A 56 13.50 -15.30 18.37
CA VAL A 56 12.42 -14.92 17.43
C VAL A 56 12.07 -13.43 17.51
N GLN A 57 11.99 -12.85 18.70
CA GLN A 57 11.67 -11.44 18.91
C GLN A 57 12.82 -10.54 18.39
N VAL A 58 14.05 -10.84 18.76
CA VAL A 58 15.23 -10.12 18.28
C VAL A 58 15.36 -10.23 16.76
N PHE A 59 15.11 -11.41 16.20
CA PHE A 59 15.14 -11.62 14.75
C PHE A 59 14.09 -10.75 14.04
N LEU A 60 12.85 -10.71 14.51
CA LEU A 60 11.78 -9.91 13.90
C LEU A 60 12.14 -8.41 13.89
N GLU A 61 12.61 -7.87 15.01
CA GLU A 61 12.97 -6.45 15.09
C GLU A 61 14.24 -6.15 14.28
N TRP A 62 15.28 -6.96 14.40
CA TRP A 62 16.51 -6.80 13.63
C TRP A 62 16.25 -6.88 12.12
N PHE A 63 15.50 -7.89 11.68
CA PHE A 63 15.20 -8.09 10.26
C PHE A 63 14.33 -6.95 9.71
N HIS A 64 13.37 -6.45 10.50
CA HIS A 64 12.58 -5.28 10.14
C HIS A 64 13.47 -4.05 9.88
N ARG A 65 14.46 -3.80 10.72
CA ARG A 65 15.44 -2.71 10.54
C ARG A 65 16.31 -2.92 9.30
N LEU A 66 16.79 -4.13 9.09
CA LEU A 66 17.63 -4.48 7.93
C LEU A 66 16.87 -4.30 6.62
N ASP A 67 15.65 -4.81 6.53
CA ASP A 67 14.79 -4.69 5.35
C ASP A 67 14.45 -3.21 5.06
N ALA A 68 14.14 -2.43 6.09
CA ALA A 68 13.93 -0.98 5.97
C ALA A 68 15.16 -0.26 5.39
N PHE A 69 16.37 -0.64 5.82
CA PHE A 69 17.61 -0.09 5.30
C PHE A 69 17.83 -0.44 3.83
N VAL A 70 17.58 -1.68 3.41
CA VAL A 70 17.68 -2.12 2.01
C VAL A 70 16.68 -1.37 1.12
N ILE A 71 15.43 -1.21 1.58
CA ILE A 71 14.41 -0.41 0.89
C ILE A 71 14.86 1.04 0.77
N GLY A 72 15.46 1.60 1.82
CA GLY A 72 16.01 2.95 1.81
C GLY A 72 17.08 3.14 0.73
N ILE A 73 18.04 2.22 0.63
CA ILE A 73 19.06 2.22 -0.44
C ILE A 73 18.41 2.15 -1.82
N ALA A 74 17.44 1.27 -2.02
CA ALA A 74 16.78 1.10 -3.31
C ALA A 74 16.01 2.39 -3.73
N LEU A 75 15.40 3.11 -2.79
CA LEU A 75 14.76 4.40 -3.04
C LEU A 75 15.76 5.51 -3.35
N VAL A 76 16.93 5.54 -2.69
CA VAL A 76 18.03 6.44 -3.05
C VAL A 76 18.51 6.16 -4.46
N VAL A 77 18.74 4.90 -4.82
CA VAL A 77 19.14 4.51 -6.19
C VAL A 77 18.09 4.94 -7.21
N MET A 78 16.79 4.76 -6.90
CA MET A 78 15.71 5.21 -7.78
C MET A 78 15.70 6.74 -7.93
N ALA A 79 15.89 7.50 -6.84
CA ALA A 79 15.93 8.97 -6.88
C ALA A 79 17.13 9.48 -7.70
N VAL A 80 18.32 8.91 -7.50
CA VAL A 80 19.53 9.23 -8.27
C VAL A 80 19.33 8.89 -9.73
N ALA A 81 18.88 7.68 -10.06
CA ALA A 81 18.68 7.25 -11.45
C ALA A 81 17.66 8.13 -12.20
N THR A 82 16.54 8.49 -11.54
CA THR A 82 15.52 9.35 -12.15
C THR A 82 16.00 10.78 -12.34
N THR A 83 16.82 11.31 -11.42
CA THR A 83 17.39 12.66 -11.49
C THR A 83 18.46 12.76 -12.59
N LEU A 84 19.37 11.79 -12.66
CA LEU A 84 20.42 11.77 -13.70
C LEU A 84 19.82 11.61 -15.09
N GLN A 85 18.74 10.86 -15.24
CA GLN A 85 18.10 10.59 -16.52
C GLN A 85 16.80 11.39 -16.74
N ARG A 86 16.65 12.52 -16.06
CA ARG A 86 15.44 13.37 -16.09
C ARG A 86 15.02 13.80 -17.50
N HIS A 87 15.96 13.91 -18.46
CA HIS A 87 15.67 14.30 -19.83
C HIS A 87 14.93 13.23 -20.64
N GLN A 88 15.00 11.95 -20.21
CA GLN A 88 14.34 10.80 -20.83
C GLN A 88 13.04 10.39 -20.11
N LEU A 89 12.72 11.05 -19.00
CA LEU A 89 11.63 10.68 -18.10
C LEU A 89 10.60 11.81 -17.96
N PRO A 90 9.36 11.51 -17.59
CA PRO A 90 8.38 12.53 -17.27
C PRO A 90 8.87 13.47 -16.18
N ARG A 91 8.63 14.78 -16.33
CA ARG A 91 9.13 15.82 -15.42
C ARG A 91 8.74 15.62 -13.95
N TRP A 92 7.61 14.96 -13.67
CA TRP A 92 7.13 14.70 -12.32
C TRP A 92 7.89 13.57 -11.61
N LEU A 93 8.50 12.63 -12.37
CA LEU A 93 9.06 11.39 -11.82
C LEU A 93 10.27 11.61 -10.90
N PRO A 94 11.28 12.44 -11.23
CA PRO A 94 12.38 12.72 -10.30
C PRO A 94 11.91 13.33 -8.98
N TRP A 95 10.94 14.25 -9.03
CA TRP A 95 10.39 14.88 -7.81
C TRP A 95 9.64 13.88 -6.93
N LEU A 96 8.86 12.98 -7.54
CA LEU A 96 8.20 11.92 -6.79
C LEU A 96 9.23 10.95 -6.18
N ALA A 97 10.28 10.57 -6.91
CA ALA A 97 11.32 9.70 -6.40
C ALA A 97 12.08 10.33 -5.21
N ILE A 98 12.39 11.62 -5.28
CA ILE A 98 12.97 12.39 -4.16
C ILE A 98 11.96 12.42 -2.98
N GLY A 99 10.68 12.65 -3.24
CA GLY A 99 9.64 12.63 -2.21
C GLY A 99 9.54 11.27 -1.50
N LEU A 100 9.62 10.16 -2.25
CA LEU A 100 9.65 8.81 -1.68
C LEU A 100 10.91 8.56 -0.83
N MET A 101 12.07 9.07 -1.27
CA MET A 101 13.31 9.00 -0.50
C MET A 101 13.20 9.79 0.83
N VAL A 102 12.65 10.99 0.78
CA VAL A 102 12.39 11.80 1.99
C VAL A 102 11.41 11.08 2.92
N LEU A 103 10.35 10.50 2.36
CA LEU A 103 9.34 9.77 3.13
C LEU A 103 9.95 8.56 3.87
N VAL A 104 10.85 7.80 3.21
CA VAL A 104 11.53 6.68 3.88
C VAL A 104 12.55 7.15 4.91
N ALA A 105 13.20 8.30 4.72
CA ALA A 105 14.06 8.89 5.75
C ALA A 105 13.25 9.28 6.99
N MET A 106 12.06 9.90 6.81
CA MET A 106 11.13 10.17 7.92
C MET A 106 10.66 8.88 8.61
N GLN A 107 10.42 7.79 7.84
CA GLN A 107 10.12 6.46 8.39
C GLN A 107 11.25 5.96 9.30
N GLY A 108 12.50 6.08 8.87
CA GLY A 108 13.66 5.74 9.71
C GLY A 108 13.70 6.56 11.00
N GLY A 109 13.44 7.87 10.92
CA GLY A 109 13.35 8.73 12.09
C GLY A 109 12.22 8.33 13.06
N LEU A 110 11.02 8.06 12.54
CA LEU A 110 9.93 7.54 13.38
C LEU A 110 10.25 6.16 13.95
N GLY A 111 10.93 5.29 13.18
CA GLY A 111 11.41 4.01 13.66
C GLY A 111 12.39 4.15 14.83
N ALA A 112 13.32 5.12 14.79
CA ALA A 112 14.18 5.45 15.92
C ALA A 112 13.37 5.89 17.15
N LEU A 113 12.37 6.78 16.95
CA LEU A 113 11.53 7.27 18.02
C LEU A 113 10.64 6.17 18.64
N THR A 114 10.23 5.13 17.87
CA THR A 114 9.50 4.01 18.45
C THR A 114 10.32 3.27 19.49
N VAL A 115 11.62 3.12 19.28
CA VAL A 115 12.54 2.44 20.22
C VAL A 115 12.95 3.38 21.36
N THR A 116 13.46 4.57 21.05
CA THR A 116 14.02 5.49 22.05
C THR A 116 12.97 6.06 23.00
N GLN A 117 11.69 6.12 22.59
CA GLN A 117 10.57 6.58 23.42
C GLN A 117 9.70 5.44 23.94
N LEU A 118 10.14 4.19 23.85
CA LEU A 118 9.45 3.02 24.39
C LEU A 118 8.03 2.83 23.84
N LEU A 119 7.89 2.87 22.51
CA LEU A 119 6.67 2.58 21.74
C LEU A 119 5.46 3.51 22.03
N PRO A 120 5.58 4.84 21.97
CA PRO A 120 4.42 5.70 22.17
C PRO A 120 3.37 5.44 21.08
N SER A 121 2.12 5.26 21.47
CA SER A 121 1.02 4.93 20.55
C SER A 121 0.89 5.90 19.37
N ALA A 122 1.09 7.20 19.60
CA ALA A 122 1.04 8.22 18.55
C ALA A 122 2.17 8.05 17.52
N VAL A 123 3.41 7.81 17.98
CA VAL A 123 4.58 7.62 17.12
C VAL A 123 4.44 6.36 16.27
N VAL A 124 4.04 5.24 16.89
CA VAL A 124 3.82 3.96 16.17
C VAL A 124 2.69 4.09 15.14
N THR A 125 1.60 4.82 15.47
CA THR A 125 0.50 5.06 14.54
C THR A 125 0.94 5.98 13.38
N ALA A 126 1.74 7.02 13.64
CA ALA A 126 2.32 7.89 12.61
C ALA A 126 3.28 7.11 11.70
N HIS A 127 4.09 6.21 12.27
CA HIS A 127 4.97 5.32 11.51
C HIS A 127 4.16 4.41 10.56
N LEU A 128 3.05 3.83 11.03
CA LEU A 128 2.12 3.06 10.19
C LEU A 128 1.51 3.93 9.08
N ALA A 129 1.08 5.16 9.39
CA ALA A 129 0.51 6.08 8.41
C ALA A 129 1.46 6.37 7.25
N LEU A 130 2.72 6.69 7.56
CA LEU A 130 3.75 6.92 6.55
C LEU A 130 4.06 5.65 5.75
N ALA A 131 4.10 4.46 6.39
CA ALA A 131 4.32 3.20 5.70
C ALA A 131 3.20 2.89 4.68
N LEU A 132 1.93 3.07 5.06
CA LEU A 132 0.79 2.88 4.14
C LEU A 132 0.78 3.94 3.03
N THR A 133 1.21 5.16 3.31
CA THR A 133 1.40 6.20 2.29
C THR A 133 2.47 5.79 1.28
N LEU A 134 3.59 5.22 1.75
CA LEU A 134 4.65 4.71 0.89
C LEU A 134 4.15 3.55 0.00
N VAL A 135 3.37 2.62 0.55
CA VAL A 135 2.69 1.55 -0.21
C VAL A 135 1.80 2.13 -1.30
N ALA A 136 0.95 3.11 -0.96
CA ALA A 136 0.02 3.73 -1.91
C ALA A 136 0.75 4.45 -3.05
N LEU A 137 1.76 5.26 -2.73
CA LEU A 137 2.54 6.01 -3.72
C LEU A 137 3.33 5.10 -4.63
N LEU A 138 4.00 4.07 -4.10
CA LEU A 138 4.75 3.10 -4.89
C LEU A 138 3.82 2.27 -5.79
N SER A 139 2.66 1.86 -5.29
CA SER A 139 1.67 1.13 -6.09
C SER A 139 1.11 1.99 -7.23
N GLY A 140 0.76 3.23 -6.96
CA GLY A 140 0.35 4.19 -7.98
C GLY A 140 1.47 4.46 -9.00
N LEU A 141 2.71 4.63 -8.54
CA LEU A 141 3.89 4.80 -9.39
C LEU A 141 4.10 3.59 -10.30
N THR A 142 4.04 2.38 -9.76
CA THR A 142 4.15 1.13 -10.52
C THR A 142 3.12 1.09 -11.65
N GLN A 143 1.85 1.37 -11.33
CA GLN A 143 0.76 1.41 -12.31
C GLN A 143 1.03 2.45 -13.41
N ARG A 144 1.48 3.64 -13.06
CA ARG A 144 1.76 4.73 -14.02
C ARG A 144 2.98 4.45 -14.90
N LEU A 145 3.98 3.75 -14.39
CA LEU A 145 5.19 3.42 -15.14
C LEU A 145 4.96 2.24 -16.09
N LEU A 146 4.27 1.20 -15.63
CA LEU A 146 4.03 -0.01 -16.43
C LEU A 146 2.85 0.14 -17.39
N HIS A 147 1.84 0.93 -17.03
CA HIS A 147 0.64 1.17 -17.84
C HIS A 147 0.44 2.68 -18.01
N PRO A 148 1.14 3.30 -19.00
CA PRO A 148 1.02 4.73 -19.25
C PRO A 148 -0.43 5.12 -19.54
N ALA A 149 -0.89 6.18 -18.88
CA ALA A 149 -2.21 6.73 -19.13
C ALA A 149 -2.26 7.35 -20.54
N ALA A 150 -3.23 6.93 -21.35
CA ALA A 150 -3.49 7.51 -22.66
C ALA A 150 -4.67 8.52 -22.62
N ALA A 151 -5.57 8.37 -21.66
CA ALA A 151 -6.70 9.26 -21.43
C ALA A 151 -6.93 9.50 -19.92
N VAL A 152 -7.73 10.50 -19.58
CA VAL A 152 -8.10 10.77 -18.20
C VAL A 152 -9.25 9.86 -17.78
N ALA A 153 -9.14 9.20 -16.62
CA ALA A 153 -10.24 8.43 -16.06
C ALA A 153 -11.44 9.33 -15.73
N PRO A 154 -12.68 8.84 -15.84
CA PRO A 154 -13.88 9.59 -15.48
C PRO A 154 -13.78 10.14 -14.04
N LEU A 155 -14.36 11.31 -13.81
CA LEU A 155 -14.31 11.98 -12.51
C LEU A 155 -14.89 11.11 -11.39
N TRP A 156 -16.03 10.47 -11.63
CA TRP A 156 -16.67 9.58 -10.66
C TRP A 156 -15.77 8.39 -10.25
N TRP A 157 -14.98 7.84 -11.21
CA TRP A 157 -14.02 6.79 -10.94
C TRP A 157 -12.92 7.29 -9.98
N ARG A 158 -12.37 8.46 -10.29
CA ARG A 158 -11.31 9.07 -9.45
C ARG A 158 -11.82 9.39 -8.06
N ILE A 159 -13.02 9.95 -7.94
CA ILE A 159 -13.66 10.24 -6.65
C ILE A 159 -13.92 8.95 -5.89
N GLY A 160 -14.54 7.94 -6.50
CA GLY A 160 -14.85 6.67 -5.85
C GLY A 160 -13.60 5.93 -5.38
N ALA A 161 -12.56 5.85 -6.22
CA ALA A 161 -11.29 5.24 -5.84
C ALA A 161 -10.57 6.02 -4.73
N SER A 162 -10.62 7.37 -4.76
CA SER A 162 -10.04 8.21 -3.69
C SER A 162 -10.78 8.04 -2.37
N LEU A 163 -12.10 8.03 -2.38
CA LEU A 163 -12.92 7.81 -1.19
C LEU A 163 -12.67 6.41 -0.61
N GLY A 164 -12.62 5.39 -1.47
CA GLY A 164 -12.27 4.03 -1.05
C GLY A 164 -10.88 3.96 -0.41
N LEU A 165 -9.87 4.51 -1.07
CA LEU A 165 -8.50 4.54 -0.56
C LEU A 165 -8.40 5.28 0.78
N LEU A 166 -8.98 6.47 0.87
CA LEU A 166 -8.94 7.30 2.09
C LEU A 166 -9.69 6.63 3.24
N SER A 167 -10.88 6.06 2.98
CA SER A 167 -11.67 5.37 4.02
C SER A 167 -10.95 4.14 4.58
N VAL A 168 -10.32 3.32 3.72
CA VAL A 168 -9.49 2.19 4.16
C VAL A 168 -8.25 2.69 4.92
N PHE A 169 -7.60 3.75 4.45
CA PHE A 169 -6.44 4.33 5.13
C PHE A 169 -6.79 4.78 6.55
N VAL A 170 -7.85 5.55 6.72
CA VAL A 170 -8.34 5.99 8.04
C VAL A 170 -8.70 4.78 8.92
N GLN A 171 -9.37 3.76 8.36
CA GLN A 171 -9.70 2.53 9.07
C GLN A 171 -8.45 1.80 9.57
N CYS A 172 -7.37 1.76 8.76
CA CYS A 172 -6.08 1.20 9.17
C CYS A 172 -5.48 1.98 10.36
N LEU A 173 -5.57 3.31 10.36
CA LEU A 173 -5.07 4.13 11.45
C LEU A 173 -5.86 3.94 12.76
N LEU A 174 -7.18 3.82 12.66
CA LEU A 174 -8.02 3.47 13.83
C LEU A 174 -7.63 2.10 14.40
N GLY A 175 -7.42 1.10 13.52
CA GLY A 175 -6.93 -0.22 13.93
C GLY A 175 -5.53 -0.17 14.54
N GLY A 176 -4.61 0.60 13.94
CA GLY A 176 -3.26 0.82 14.46
C GLY A 176 -3.26 1.48 15.83
N ARG A 177 -4.09 2.52 16.01
CA ARG A 177 -4.27 3.18 17.30
C ARG A 177 -4.83 2.22 18.37
N MET A 178 -5.85 1.44 18.00
CA MET A 178 -6.41 0.40 18.86
C MET A 178 -5.33 -0.63 19.26
N ALA A 179 -4.56 -1.12 18.32
CA ALA A 179 -3.52 -2.12 18.56
C ALA A 179 -2.39 -1.56 19.44
N THR A 180 -1.91 -0.35 19.18
CA THR A 180 -0.80 0.28 19.94
C THR A 180 -1.19 0.71 21.33
N ALA A 181 -2.48 1.00 21.57
CA ALA A 181 -3.00 1.29 22.90
C ALA A 181 -3.38 0.02 23.70
N TRP A 182 -3.18 -1.19 23.16
CA TRP A 182 -3.62 -2.48 23.75
C TRP A 182 -5.13 -2.49 24.07
N ALA A 183 -5.91 -1.74 23.27
CA ALA A 183 -7.32 -1.49 23.58
C ALA A 183 -8.15 -2.76 23.62
N GLY A 184 -7.86 -3.76 22.77
CA GLY A 184 -8.57 -5.02 22.77
C GLY A 184 -8.47 -5.79 24.10
N GLN A 185 -7.30 -5.75 24.74
CA GLN A 185 -7.07 -6.41 26.04
C GLN A 185 -7.58 -5.56 27.22
N ARG A 186 -7.46 -4.22 27.13
CA ARG A 186 -7.86 -3.29 28.17
C ARG A 186 -9.37 -3.02 28.22
N CYS A 187 -10.08 -3.30 27.11
CA CYS A 187 -11.51 -3.03 27.03
C CYS A 187 -12.33 -3.78 28.10
N LEU A 188 -11.84 -4.90 28.64
CA LEU A 188 -12.47 -5.60 29.76
C LEU A 188 -12.60 -4.74 31.01
N ALA A 189 -11.76 -3.70 31.17
CA ALA A 189 -11.81 -2.74 32.27
C ALA A 189 -12.68 -1.50 31.97
N GLY A 190 -13.23 -1.36 30.75
CA GLY A 190 -14.03 -0.20 30.33
C GLY A 190 -13.22 1.01 29.91
N GLY A 191 -13.87 2.16 29.64
CA GLY A 191 -13.26 3.44 29.35
C GLY A 191 -12.81 3.63 27.88
N GLU A 192 -11.79 4.48 27.65
CA GLU A 192 -11.30 4.86 26.32
C GLU A 192 -10.87 3.66 25.44
N ALA A 193 -10.36 2.60 26.07
CA ALA A 193 -9.96 1.40 25.35
C ALA A 193 -11.16 0.75 24.61
N CYS A 194 -12.33 0.70 25.26
CA CYS A 194 -13.54 0.19 24.62
C CYS A 194 -14.06 1.11 23.52
N GLN A 195 -13.90 2.42 23.65
CA GLN A 195 -14.28 3.37 22.61
C GLN A 195 -13.42 3.19 21.35
N LEU A 196 -12.11 2.94 21.48
CA LEU A 196 -11.23 2.65 20.34
C LEU A 196 -11.64 1.37 19.61
N VAL A 197 -11.94 0.29 20.36
CA VAL A 197 -12.43 -0.97 19.78
C VAL A 197 -13.76 -0.76 19.08
N LEU A 198 -14.71 -0.07 19.74
CA LEU A 198 -16.03 0.21 19.20
C LEU A 198 -15.95 1.07 17.94
N SER A 199 -15.15 2.15 17.95
CA SER A 199 -14.96 3.03 16.80
C SER A 199 -14.43 2.27 15.60
N HIS A 200 -13.38 1.44 15.76
CA HIS A 200 -12.83 0.63 14.68
C HIS A 200 -13.87 -0.37 14.14
N ARG A 201 -14.69 -0.97 14.99
CA ARG A 201 -15.75 -1.92 14.59
C ARG A 201 -16.90 -1.23 13.85
N LEU A 202 -17.39 -0.10 14.38
CA LEU A 202 -18.52 0.62 13.78
C LEU A 202 -18.16 1.25 12.45
N THR A 203 -16.94 1.74 12.29
CA THR A 203 -16.48 2.34 11.02
C THR A 203 -16.15 1.30 9.95
N ALA A 204 -15.94 0.04 10.31
CA ALA A 204 -15.64 -1.02 9.33
C ALA A 204 -16.77 -1.24 8.31
N MET A 205 -18.05 -1.17 8.75
CA MET A 205 -19.20 -1.35 7.85
C MET A 205 -19.31 -0.20 6.83
N PRO A 206 -19.33 1.10 7.20
CA PRO A 206 -19.31 2.20 6.24
C PRO A 206 -18.15 2.11 5.26
N VAL A 207 -16.94 1.77 5.71
CA VAL A 207 -15.78 1.60 4.83
C VAL A 207 -16.00 0.48 3.82
N ALA A 208 -16.50 -0.67 4.25
CA ALA A 208 -16.83 -1.77 3.34
C ALA A 208 -17.89 -1.35 2.32
N VAL A 209 -18.93 -0.62 2.73
CA VAL A 209 -19.99 -0.10 1.84
C VAL A 209 -19.41 0.86 0.79
N VAL A 210 -18.52 1.78 1.19
CA VAL A 210 -17.88 2.72 0.25
C VAL A 210 -17.06 1.97 -0.81
N VAL A 211 -16.24 1.01 -0.40
CA VAL A 211 -15.36 0.27 -1.31
C VAL A 211 -16.15 -0.68 -2.21
N LEU A 212 -17.09 -1.42 -1.67
CA LEU A 212 -17.95 -2.32 -2.46
C LEU A 212 -18.91 -1.55 -3.37
N GLY A 213 -19.42 -0.39 -2.92
CA GLY A 213 -20.23 0.51 -3.71
C GLY A 213 -19.47 1.06 -4.91
N PHE A 214 -18.19 1.46 -4.73
CA PHE A 214 -17.33 1.85 -5.85
C PHE A 214 -17.15 0.69 -6.84
N ALA A 215 -16.85 -0.52 -6.36
CA ALA A 215 -16.67 -1.68 -7.24
C ALA A 215 -17.96 -2.03 -7.99
N GLY A 216 -19.12 -2.00 -7.32
CA GLY A 216 -20.44 -2.22 -7.94
C GLY A 216 -20.78 -1.15 -8.97
N ALA A 217 -20.60 0.13 -8.64
CA ALA A 217 -20.80 1.23 -9.57
C ALA A 217 -19.93 1.10 -10.83
N ALA A 218 -18.69 0.66 -10.68
CA ALA A 218 -17.79 0.44 -11.80
C ALA A 218 -18.24 -0.69 -12.73
N VAL A 219 -18.78 -1.76 -12.19
CA VAL A 219 -19.35 -2.86 -12.98
C VAL A 219 -20.63 -2.41 -13.69
N LEU A 220 -21.50 -1.67 -13.02
CA LEU A 220 -22.77 -1.16 -13.57
C LEU A 220 -22.57 -0.10 -14.64
N ALA A 221 -21.59 0.78 -14.49
CA ALA A 221 -21.25 1.81 -15.46
C ALA A 221 -20.86 1.25 -16.85
N GLY A 222 -20.43 -0.02 -16.92
CA GLY A 222 -20.06 -0.66 -18.18
C GLY A 222 -18.74 -0.14 -18.77
N GLY A 223 -18.57 -0.35 -20.10
CA GLY A 223 -17.43 0.18 -20.85
C GLY A 223 -16.07 -0.15 -20.24
N TRP A 224 -15.15 0.82 -20.27
CA TRP A 224 -13.80 0.66 -19.71
C TRP A 224 -13.81 0.33 -18.21
N ALA A 225 -14.72 0.91 -17.43
CA ALA A 225 -14.78 0.66 -15.98
C ALA A 225 -15.08 -0.82 -15.68
N ARG A 226 -16.04 -1.43 -16.41
CA ARG A 226 -16.34 -2.87 -16.30
C ARG A 226 -15.16 -3.74 -16.71
N GLN A 227 -14.37 -3.33 -17.70
CA GLN A 227 -13.18 -4.08 -18.13
C GLN A 227 -12.13 -4.19 -17.01
N GLN A 228 -12.22 -3.38 -15.96
CA GLN A 228 -11.36 -3.48 -14.78
C GLN A 228 -11.83 -4.57 -13.79
N TRP A 229 -12.77 -5.43 -14.16
CA TRP A 229 -13.38 -6.46 -13.31
C TRP A 229 -12.36 -7.36 -12.57
N PRO A 230 -11.17 -7.73 -13.12
CA PRO A 230 -10.23 -8.56 -12.34
C PRO A 230 -9.69 -7.81 -11.12
N TRP A 231 -9.43 -6.49 -11.26
CA TRP A 231 -8.97 -5.63 -10.17
C TRP A 231 -10.10 -5.34 -9.18
N LEU A 232 -11.31 -5.08 -9.68
CA LEU A 232 -12.50 -4.85 -8.86
C LEU A 232 -12.88 -6.12 -8.08
N GLY A 233 -12.81 -7.29 -8.72
CA GLY A 233 -13.00 -8.59 -8.07
C GLY A 233 -11.96 -8.84 -6.97
N GLY A 234 -10.70 -8.46 -7.22
CA GLY A 234 -9.65 -8.47 -6.20
C GLY A 234 -9.98 -7.58 -5.00
N VAL A 235 -10.51 -6.36 -5.23
CA VAL A 235 -10.97 -5.47 -4.15
C VAL A 235 -12.08 -6.12 -3.34
N VAL A 236 -13.11 -6.66 -4.00
CA VAL A 236 -14.24 -7.33 -3.33
C VAL A 236 -13.74 -8.51 -2.48
N LEU A 237 -12.89 -9.36 -3.04
CA LEU A 237 -12.31 -10.49 -2.33
C LEU A 237 -11.53 -10.03 -1.10
N LEU A 238 -10.66 -9.03 -1.25
CA LEU A 238 -9.86 -8.51 -0.14
C LEU A 238 -10.74 -7.89 0.95
N VAL A 239 -11.83 -7.19 0.61
CA VAL A 239 -12.77 -6.65 1.61
C VAL A 239 -13.44 -7.78 2.38
N LEU A 240 -13.91 -8.83 1.71
CA LEU A 240 -14.54 -9.99 2.37
C LEU A 240 -13.55 -10.70 3.31
N VAL A 241 -12.32 -10.94 2.84
CA VAL A 241 -11.26 -11.55 3.66
C VAL A 241 -10.90 -10.65 4.84
N GLN A 242 -10.82 -9.33 4.62
CA GLN A 242 -10.51 -8.34 5.67
C GLN A 242 -11.55 -8.37 6.79
N VAL A 243 -12.82 -8.38 6.45
CA VAL A 243 -13.91 -8.45 7.43
C VAL A 243 -13.88 -9.80 8.17
N ALA A 244 -13.71 -10.91 7.45
CA ALA A 244 -13.61 -12.25 8.04
C ALA A 244 -12.44 -12.36 9.04
N LEU A 245 -11.25 -11.88 8.67
CA LEU A 245 -10.08 -11.86 9.55
C LEU A 245 -10.28 -10.94 10.75
N GLY A 246 -10.93 -9.77 10.58
CA GLY A 246 -11.26 -8.87 11.68
C GLY A 246 -12.20 -9.51 12.70
N VAL A 247 -13.25 -10.18 12.23
CA VAL A 247 -14.18 -10.95 13.09
C VAL A 247 -13.44 -12.09 13.79
N LEU A 248 -12.61 -12.84 13.06
CA LEU A 248 -11.86 -13.96 13.60
C LEU A 248 -10.85 -13.51 14.67
N THR A 249 -10.15 -12.40 14.44
CA THR A 249 -9.23 -11.80 15.43
C THR A 249 -9.94 -11.53 16.77
N LEU A 250 -11.15 -10.97 16.72
CA LEU A 250 -11.93 -10.69 17.93
C LEU A 250 -12.45 -11.98 18.58
N ARG A 251 -12.97 -12.94 17.78
CA ARG A 251 -13.50 -14.21 18.31
C ARG A 251 -12.42 -15.06 18.99
N LEU A 252 -11.20 -14.99 18.50
CA LEU A 252 -10.04 -15.67 19.08
C LEU A 252 -9.39 -14.89 20.24
N GLY A 253 -9.99 -13.79 20.68
CA GLY A 253 -9.51 -13.00 21.81
C GLY A 253 -8.08 -12.45 21.61
N LEU A 254 -7.66 -12.18 20.35
CA LEU A 254 -6.31 -11.71 19.98
C LEU A 254 -5.19 -12.73 20.30
N SER A 255 -5.53 -13.98 20.59
CA SER A 255 -4.57 -15.01 20.99
C SER A 255 -3.76 -15.60 19.84
N GLN A 256 -4.15 -15.33 18.57
CA GLN A 256 -3.54 -15.89 17.39
C GLN A 256 -2.80 -14.81 16.58
N PRO A 257 -1.47 -14.64 16.76
CA PRO A 257 -0.66 -13.64 16.06
C PRO A 257 -0.82 -13.71 14.54
N ALA A 258 -0.84 -14.90 13.96
CA ALA A 258 -0.95 -15.10 12.53
C ALA A 258 -2.22 -14.50 11.92
N VAL A 259 -3.38 -14.57 12.63
CA VAL A 259 -4.64 -14.00 12.16
C VAL A 259 -4.57 -12.47 12.15
N THR A 260 -4.03 -11.86 13.20
CA THR A 260 -3.87 -10.41 13.31
C THR A 260 -2.89 -9.88 12.26
N VAL A 261 -1.78 -10.60 12.02
CA VAL A 261 -0.80 -10.25 10.98
C VAL A 261 -1.40 -10.40 9.59
N ALA A 262 -2.19 -11.46 9.34
CA ALA A 262 -2.90 -11.64 8.07
C ALA A 262 -3.93 -10.51 7.83
N HIS A 263 -4.65 -10.06 8.87
CA HIS A 263 -5.56 -8.92 8.80
C HIS A 263 -4.82 -7.65 8.38
N GLN A 264 -3.61 -7.41 8.89
CA GLN A 264 -2.78 -6.27 8.50
C GLN A 264 -2.23 -6.40 7.07
N LEU A 265 -1.84 -7.60 6.63
CA LEU A 265 -1.42 -7.86 5.25
C LEU A 265 -2.54 -7.51 4.27
N VAL A 266 -3.75 -8.00 4.51
CA VAL A 266 -4.90 -7.75 3.62
C VAL A 266 -5.24 -6.25 3.56
N ALA A 267 -5.12 -5.53 4.69
CA ALA A 267 -5.28 -4.08 4.72
C ALA A 267 -4.25 -3.35 3.84
N ALA A 268 -2.97 -3.74 3.90
CA ALA A 268 -1.91 -3.17 3.06
C ALA A 268 -2.12 -3.49 1.57
N LEU A 269 -2.59 -4.70 1.23
CA LEU A 269 -2.95 -5.09 -0.13
C LEU A 269 -4.15 -4.28 -0.66
N LEU A 270 -5.16 -3.99 0.16
CA LEU A 270 -6.28 -3.12 -0.20
C LEU A 270 -5.80 -1.69 -0.52
N ILE A 271 -4.93 -1.12 0.31
CA ILE A 271 -4.31 0.19 0.06
C ILE A 271 -3.56 0.19 -1.28
N ALA A 272 -2.73 -0.83 -1.53
CA ALA A 272 -1.98 -0.95 -2.78
C ALA A 272 -2.90 -1.05 -4.00
N LEU A 273 -3.93 -1.90 -3.91
CA LEU A 273 -4.86 -2.14 -5.01
C LEU A 273 -5.73 -0.91 -5.32
N LEU A 274 -6.26 -0.24 -4.29
CA LEU A 274 -7.05 0.99 -4.45
C LEU A 274 -6.20 2.14 -4.99
N ALA A 275 -4.94 2.28 -4.56
CA ALA A 275 -4.00 3.26 -5.09
C ALA A 275 -3.65 3.00 -6.56
N ALA A 276 -3.49 1.72 -6.96
CA ALA A 276 -3.32 1.36 -8.37
C ALA A 276 -4.56 1.71 -9.19
N LEU A 277 -5.77 1.37 -8.70
CA LEU A 277 -7.04 1.70 -9.35
C LEU A 277 -7.26 3.21 -9.52
N LEU A 278 -6.88 4.01 -8.52
CA LEU A 278 -7.00 5.47 -8.56
C LEU A 278 -6.28 6.09 -9.77
N VAL A 279 -5.10 5.55 -10.12
CA VAL A 279 -4.27 6.09 -11.21
C VAL A 279 -4.47 5.36 -12.54
N ARG A 280 -5.33 4.34 -12.61
CA ARG A 280 -5.69 3.69 -13.87
C ARG A 280 -6.50 4.63 -14.77
N SER A 281 -6.32 4.46 -16.07
CA SER A 281 -7.00 5.26 -17.07
C SER A 281 -7.29 4.43 -18.32
N PRO A 282 -8.29 4.82 -19.13
CA PRO A 282 -8.56 4.19 -20.41
C PRO A 282 -7.35 4.30 -21.35
N ASN A 283 -7.16 3.29 -22.19
CA ASN A 283 -6.33 3.41 -23.37
C ASN A 283 -7.07 4.24 -24.42
N LEU A 284 -6.36 5.04 -25.21
CA LEU A 284 -6.97 5.63 -26.40
C LEU A 284 -7.40 4.48 -27.34
N PRO A 285 -8.58 4.57 -27.98
CA PRO A 285 -8.91 3.64 -29.04
C PRO A 285 -7.77 3.67 -30.06
N SER A 286 -7.27 2.50 -30.46
CA SER A 286 -6.41 2.46 -31.65
C SER A 286 -7.15 3.18 -32.76
N PRO A 287 -6.50 4.12 -33.49
CA PRO A 287 -7.13 4.66 -34.68
C PRO A 287 -7.56 3.44 -35.51
N SER A 288 -8.89 3.29 -35.69
CA SER A 288 -9.42 2.30 -36.60
C SER A 288 -8.62 2.48 -37.89
N ARG A 289 -7.91 1.43 -38.36
CA ARG A 289 -7.38 1.42 -39.70
C ARG A 289 -8.54 1.84 -40.57
N SER A 290 -8.54 3.10 -41.01
CA SER A 290 -9.40 3.53 -42.09
C SER A 290 -9.07 2.52 -43.19
N VAL A 291 -10.02 1.69 -43.54
CA VAL A 291 -9.97 0.91 -44.78
C VAL A 291 -9.82 1.99 -45.83
N VAL A 292 -8.58 2.18 -46.28
CA VAL A 292 -8.31 2.89 -47.53
C VAL A 292 -8.99 1.99 -48.53
N LEU A 293 -10.23 2.32 -48.87
CA LEU A 293 -10.88 1.78 -50.08
C LEU A 293 -9.97 2.25 -51.20
N ASP A 294 -9.23 1.27 -51.71
CA ASP A 294 -8.35 1.45 -52.88
C ASP A 294 -9.29 1.85 -54.01
N ASP A 295 -9.19 3.12 -54.42
CA ASP A 295 -10.01 3.77 -55.46
C ASP A 295 -9.68 3.25 -56.88
N THR A 296 -8.94 2.13 -56.94
CA THR A 296 -8.53 1.45 -58.19
C THR A 296 -9.62 0.53 -58.78
N SER A 297 -10.80 0.38 -58.13
CA SER A 297 -11.86 -0.50 -58.68
C SER A 297 -12.94 0.24 -59.48
N LEU A 298 -12.83 1.56 -59.76
CA LEU A 298 -13.82 2.30 -60.50
C LEU A 298 -13.48 2.53 -62.00
N GLU A 299 -12.34 2.11 -62.48
CA GLU A 299 -11.97 2.24 -63.89
C GLU A 299 -12.30 1.05 -64.82
N ALA A 300 -12.93 0.01 -64.29
CA ALA A 300 -13.21 -1.22 -65.05
C ALA A 300 -14.62 -1.32 -65.66
N CYS A 301 -15.43 -0.24 -65.70
CA CYS A 301 -16.81 -0.26 -66.22
C CYS A 301 -17.08 0.69 -67.40
N HIS A 302 -16.07 1.16 -68.12
CA HIS A 302 -16.22 1.83 -69.38
C HIS A 302 -15.26 1.23 -70.41
N GLY A 303 -15.73 0.20 -71.11
CA GLY A 303 -15.11 -0.39 -72.29
C GLY A 303 -16.10 -1.36 -72.95
#